data_29d58dfceac6fcdece64ca3e958f59b3
#
_entry.id   29d58dfceac6fcdece64ca3e958f59b3
#
_cell.length_a   1.000
_cell.length_b   1.000
_cell.length_c   1.000
_cell.angle_alpha   90.00
_cell.angle_beta   90.00
_cell.angle_gamma   90.00
#
_symmetry.space_group_name_H-M   'P 1'
#
loop_
_entity.id
_entity.type
_entity.pdbx_description
1 polymer ?
#
loop_
_entity_poly.entity_id
_entity_poly.type
_entity_poly.pdbx_seq_one_letter_code
_entity_poly.pdbx_strand_id
1 'polypeptide(L)'
;KKFSHLVRVPAGAAPDARRYYQQLTRFSAALAFLSDVSMLVLGGGLKRREKLSARLGDILSLMYLASAALKRYEDEGRQPADKPLLDWSIWDAMFRAQNAFEGVLSNYPSRVAAWLLRRIIFPLGRPYVVPSDRLGHEVAKLLIEPSAARDRLTAGAYVPRTESDVMGKLEAAMQAAVAAEPIERKVREAQKAGRISGEAGAELARAAFEAGV
;
A
#
# COMPACT_ATOMS: atom_id res chain seq x y z
N LYS A 1 -6.56 12.62 18.79
CA LYS A 1 -5.68 13.76 18.46
C LYS A 1 -4.85 14.30 19.65
N LYS A 2 -5.30 14.14 20.92
CA LYS A 2 -4.66 14.81 22.08
C LYS A 2 -3.32 14.20 22.56
N PHE A 3 -3.01 12.94 22.26
CA PHE A 3 -1.78 12.29 22.74
C PHE A 3 -0.64 12.16 21.71
N SER A 4 -0.89 12.48 20.44
CA SER A 4 0.12 12.38 19.39
C SER A 4 1.24 13.42 19.50
N HIS A 5 1.03 14.50 20.25
CA HIS A 5 2.04 15.55 20.46
C HIS A 5 3.18 15.14 21.38
N LEU A 6 2.99 14.09 22.20
CA LEU A 6 4.01 13.57 23.11
C LEU A 6 5.02 12.63 22.42
N VAL A 7 4.72 12.18 21.22
CA VAL A 7 5.60 11.29 20.47
C VAL A 7 6.64 12.11 19.71
N ARG A 8 7.91 11.85 20.00
CA ARG A 8 9.02 12.47 19.27
C ARG A 8 9.02 11.94 17.84
N VAL A 9 9.11 12.87 16.91
CA VAL A 9 9.29 12.58 15.48
C VAL A 9 10.74 12.91 15.14
N PRO A 10 11.42 12.14 14.26
CA PRO A 10 12.78 12.41 13.85
C PRO A 10 12.95 13.87 13.39
N ALA A 11 14.06 14.49 13.76
CA ALA A 11 14.40 15.82 13.30
C ALA A 11 14.52 15.81 11.77
N GLY A 12 13.83 16.73 11.11
CA GLY A 12 13.84 16.82 9.66
C GLY A 12 12.85 15.88 8.93
N ALA A 13 12.01 15.13 9.65
CA ALA A 13 10.94 14.35 9.00
C ALA A 13 10.00 15.25 8.19
N ALA A 14 9.55 14.77 7.04
CA ALA A 14 8.60 15.47 6.20
C ALA A 14 7.33 15.86 6.98
N PRO A 15 6.84 17.10 6.86
CA PRO A 15 5.66 17.56 7.61
C PRO A 15 4.43 16.69 7.37
N ASP A 16 4.22 16.23 6.14
CA ASP A 16 3.13 15.37 5.69
C ASP A 16 3.28 13.91 6.15
N ALA A 17 4.51 13.46 6.43
CA ALA A 17 4.81 12.14 6.97
C ALA A 17 4.85 12.09 8.51
N ARG A 18 4.87 13.23 9.18
CA ARG A 18 4.98 13.33 10.64
C ARG A 18 3.97 12.48 11.39
N ARG A 19 2.74 12.44 10.90
CA ARG A 19 1.66 11.66 11.50
C ARG A 19 1.93 10.15 11.44
N TYR A 20 2.58 9.67 10.40
CA TYR A 20 2.93 8.25 10.23
C TYR A 20 3.96 7.80 11.27
N TYR A 21 4.98 8.62 11.54
CA TYR A 21 5.92 8.35 12.61
C TYR A 21 5.23 8.22 13.97
N GLN A 22 4.31 9.12 14.28
CA GLN A 22 3.55 9.09 15.53
C GLN A 22 2.67 7.83 15.64
N GLN A 23 2.04 7.42 14.54
CA GLN A 23 1.20 6.22 14.50
C GLN A 23 2.03 4.95 14.66
N LEU A 24 3.17 4.86 13.96
CA LEU A 24 4.11 3.73 14.08
C LEU A 24 4.65 3.60 15.50
N THR A 25 5.08 4.70 16.10
CA THR A 25 5.57 4.70 17.49
C THR A 25 4.49 4.23 18.46
N ARG A 26 3.25 4.67 18.28
CA ARG A 26 2.12 4.23 19.09
C ARG A 26 1.86 2.74 18.95
N PHE A 27 1.90 2.19 17.73
CA PHE A 27 1.72 0.76 17.50
C PHE A 27 2.89 -0.05 18.06
N SER A 28 4.12 0.46 17.96
CA SER A 28 5.30 -0.16 18.56
C SER A 28 5.14 -0.30 20.08
N ALA A 29 4.76 0.78 20.76
CA ALA A 29 4.50 0.76 22.19
C ALA A 29 3.35 -0.19 22.54
N ALA A 30 2.29 -0.22 21.75
CA ALA A 30 1.16 -1.13 21.96
C ALA A 30 1.56 -2.60 21.77
N LEU A 31 2.38 -2.90 20.77
CA LEU A 31 2.90 -4.25 20.52
C LEU A 31 3.81 -4.70 21.68
N ALA A 32 4.75 -3.86 22.09
CA ALA A 32 5.63 -4.16 23.21
C ALA A 32 4.82 -4.47 24.48
N PHE A 33 3.89 -3.57 24.82
CA PHE A 33 3.02 -3.77 25.99
C PHE A 33 2.17 -5.05 25.89
N LEU A 34 1.57 -5.33 24.74
CA LEU A 34 0.77 -6.54 24.54
C LEU A 34 1.62 -7.80 24.63
N SER A 35 2.85 -7.77 24.09
CA SER A 35 3.80 -8.89 24.16
C SER A 35 4.25 -9.15 25.58
N ASP A 36 4.62 -8.12 26.34
CA ASP A 36 5.05 -8.23 27.72
C ASP A 36 3.94 -8.81 28.61
N VAL A 37 2.72 -8.28 28.49
CA VAL A 37 1.57 -8.82 29.22
C VAL A 37 1.26 -10.25 28.79
N SER A 38 1.40 -10.58 27.50
CA SER A 38 1.19 -11.96 27.03
C SER A 38 2.25 -12.92 27.57
N MET A 39 3.50 -12.51 27.64
CA MET A 39 4.56 -13.32 28.28
C MET A 39 4.32 -13.49 29.78
N LEU A 40 3.91 -12.42 30.47
CA LEU A 40 3.63 -12.46 31.91
C LEU A 40 2.44 -13.38 32.22
N VAL A 41 1.35 -13.29 31.45
CA VAL A 41 0.10 -14.04 31.73
C VAL A 41 0.18 -15.49 31.24
N LEU A 42 0.83 -15.74 30.12
CA LEU A 42 0.84 -17.05 29.44
C LEU A 42 2.15 -17.81 29.66
N GLY A 43 3.25 -17.14 29.98
CA GLY A 43 4.56 -17.72 30.15
C GLY A 43 4.94 -18.64 28.99
N GLY A 44 5.42 -19.86 29.31
CA GLY A 44 5.74 -20.88 28.30
C GLY A 44 4.54 -21.37 27.48
N GLY A 45 3.31 -21.11 27.93
CA GLY A 45 2.10 -21.41 27.20
C GLY A 45 1.91 -20.57 25.91
N LEU A 46 2.59 -19.41 25.82
CA LEU A 46 2.55 -18.58 24.62
C LEU A 46 3.11 -19.32 23.40
N LYS A 47 4.19 -20.10 23.57
CA LYS A 47 4.80 -20.92 22.51
C LYS A 47 3.84 -21.95 21.92
N ARG A 48 2.92 -22.48 22.74
CA ARG A 48 1.90 -23.45 22.30
C ARG A 48 0.66 -22.80 21.67
N ARG A 49 0.57 -21.47 21.74
CA ARG A 49 -0.53 -20.70 21.15
C ARG A 49 -0.09 -20.05 19.84
N GLU A 50 0.23 -20.89 18.86
CA GLU A 50 0.82 -20.49 17.58
C GLU A 50 0.02 -19.38 16.87
N LYS A 51 -1.33 -19.47 16.83
CA LYS A 51 -2.18 -18.44 16.23
C LYS A 51 -2.06 -17.08 16.93
N LEU A 52 -1.82 -17.06 18.23
CA LEU A 52 -1.65 -15.81 18.97
C LEU A 52 -0.26 -15.23 18.70
N SER A 53 0.77 -16.08 18.74
CA SER A 53 2.14 -15.69 18.40
C SER A 53 2.26 -15.22 16.96
N ALA A 54 1.60 -15.90 16.01
CA ALA A 54 1.57 -15.51 14.60
C ALA A 54 0.99 -14.09 14.42
N ARG A 55 -0.13 -13.78 15.07
CA ARG A 55 -0.72 -12.43 15.01
C ARG A 55 0.20 -11.35 15.60
N LEU A 56 0.94 -11.64 16.67
CA LEU A 56 1.95 -10.71 17.18
C LEU A 56 3.08 -10.51 16.17
N GLY A 57 3.50 -11.58 15.48
CA GLY A 57 4.46 -11.53 14.39
C GLY A 57 3.93 -10.72 13.19
N ASP A 58 2.65 -10.89 12.83
CA ASP A 58 2.00 -10.11 11.76
C ASP A 58 2.02 -8.60 12.06
N ILE A 59 1.71 -8.21 13.31
CA ILE A 59 1.77 -6.80 13.71
C ILE A 59 3.18 -6.25 13.52
N LEU A 60 4.20 -6.99 13.98
CA LEU A 60 5.60 -6.59 13.84
C LEU A 60 6.00 -6.44 12.37
N SER A 61 5.67 -7.44 11.55
CA SER A 61 5.99 -7.45 10.12
C SER A 61 5.33 -6.27 9.37
N LEU A 62 4.05 -6.00 9.65
CA LEU A 62 3.32 -4.90 9.02
C LEU A 62 3.89 -3.53 9.45
N MET A 63 4.28 -3.39 10.70
CA MET A 63 4.95 -2.18 11.18
C MET A 63 6.33 -2.00 10.54
N TYR A 64 7.08 -3.09 10.35
CA TYR A 64 8.36 -3.07 9.67
C TYR A 64 8.20 -2.61 8.21
N LEU A 65 7.24 -3.18 7.47
CA LEU A 65 6.92 -2.79 6.09
C LEU A 65 6.52 -1.32 5.98
N ALA A 66 5.65 -0.85 6.88
CA ALA A 66 5.25 0.56 6.93
C ALA A 66 6.44 1.49 7.24
N SER A 67 7.33 1.07 8.14
CA SER A 67 8.56 1.83 8.46
C SER A 67 9.53 1.86 7.28
N ALA A 68 9.67 0.75 6.55
CA ALA A 68 10.50 0.66 5.36
C ALA A 68 9.98 1.55 4.22
N ALA A 69 8.66 1.56 3.99
CA ALA A 69 8.04 2.45 3.00
C ALA A 69 8.25 3.93 3.36
N LEU A 70 8.11 4.28 4.65
CA LEU A 70 8.34 5.64 5.14
C LEU A 70 9.81 6.06 5.00
N LYS A 71 10.74 5.16 5.38
CA LYS A 71 12.16 5.39 5.23
C LYS A 71 12.56 5.60 3.76
N ARG A 72 12.05 4.75 2.88
CA ARG A 72 12.28 4.86 1.45
C ARG A 72 11.83 6.23 0.90
N TYR A 73 10.62 6.66 1.24
CA TYR A 73 10.10 7.97 0.84
C TYR A 73 11.01 9.12 1.29
N GLU A 74 11.52 9.06 2.52
CA GLU A 74 12.47 10.06 3.05
C GLU A 74 13.81 10.03 2.30
N ASP A 75 14.37 8.83 2.07
CA ASP A 75 15.68 8.64 1.43
C ASP A 75 15.66 8.99 -0.06
N GLU A 76 14.56 8.76 -0.75
CA GLU A 76 14.39 9.09 -2.18
C GLU A 76 14.00 10.57 -2.41
N GLY A 77 14.12 11.42 -1.38
CA GLY A 77 13.97 12.86 -1.47
C GLY A 77 12.53 13.35 -1.43
N ARG A 78 11.60 12.55 -0.87
CA ARG A 78 10.21 12.96 -0.59
C ARG A 78 9.46 13.41 -1.84
N GLN A 79 9.56 12.63 -2.89
CA GLN A 79 8.94 12.97 -4.17
C GLN A 79 7.41 13.04 -4.05
N PRO A 80 6.77 14.17 -4.40
CA PRO A 80 5.30 14.29 -4.29
C PRO A 80 4.54 13.23 -5.08
N ALA A 81 5.11 12.79 -6.23
CA ALA A 81 4.53 11.74 -7.06
C ALA A 81 4.47 10.38 -6.36
N ASP A 82 5.34 10.11 -5.37
CA ASP A 82 5.39 8.85 -4.63
C ASP A 82 4.46 8.86 -3.41
N LYS A 83 3.88 10.02 -3.07
CA LYS A 83 3.02 10.19 -1.91
C LYS A 83 1.81 9.26 -1.88
N PRO A 84 1.08 9.03 -2.98
CA PRO A 84 -0.03 8.07 -3.00
C PRO A 84 0.42 6.64 -2.67
N LEU A 85 1.61 6.21 -3.14
CA LEU A 85 2.20 4.91 -2.84
C LEU A 85 2.49 4.77 -1.34
N LEU A 86 3.10 5.81 -0.74
CA LEU A 86 3.37 5.87 0.69
C LEU A 86 2.07 5.81 1.50
N ASP A 87 1.10 6.65 1.16
CA ASP A 87 -0.15 6.75 1.90
C ASP A 87 -0.92 5.43 1.87
N TRP A 88 -1.04 4.81 0.71
CA TRP A 88 -1.70 3.53 0.57
C TRP A 88 -1.01 2.44 1.38
N SER A 89 0.31 2.33 1.26
CA SER A 89 1.12 1.32 1.95
C SER A 89 0.99 1.43 3.46
N ILE A 90 1.07 2.64 4.01
CA ILE A 90 0.96 2.84 5.46
C ILE A 90 -0.49 2.61 5.93
N TRP A 91 -1.49 3.11 5.21
CA TRP A 91 -2.89 2.90 5.60
C TRP A 91 -3.27 1.43 5.59
N ASP A 92 -2.89 0.66 4.56
CA ASP A 92 -3.15 -0.78 4.50
C ASP A 92 -2.44 -1.51 5.64
N ALA A 93 -1.15 -1.24 5.84
CA ALA A 93 -0.38 -1.86 6.92
C ALA A 93 -0.98 -1.55 8.31
N MET A 94 -1.39 -0.30 8.57
CA MET A 94 -2.02 0.09 9.84
C MET A 94 -3.39 -0.56 10.05
N PHE A 95 -4.20 -0.65 9.00
CA PHE A 95 -5.49 -1.34 9.04
C PHE A 95 -5.31 -2.83 9.34
N ARG A 96 -4.41 -3.49 8.64
CA ARG A 96 -4.12 -4.92 8.85
C ARG A 96 -3.51 -5.19 10.22
N ALA A 97 -2.58 -4.35 10.68
CA ALA A 97 -2.01 -4.45 12.02
C ALA A 97 -3.08 -4.25 13.11
N GLN A 98 -4.01 -3.28 12.94
CA GLN A 98 -5.16 -3.11 13.83
C GLN A 98 -6.02 -4.38 13.91
N ASN A 99 -6.27 -5.03 12.76
CA ASN A 99 -7.03 -6.29 12.73
C ASN A 99 -6.27 -7.44 13.40
N ALA A 100 -4.95 -7.50 13.27
CA ALA A 100 -4.12 -8.48 13.96
C ALA A 100 -4.13 -8.25 15.49
N PHE A 101 -4.04 -7.00 15.97
CA PHE A 101 -4.25 -6.65 17.38
C PHE A 101 -5.60 -7.13 17.88
N GLU A 102 -6.67 -6.82 17.15
CA GLU A 102 -8.02 -7.26 17.52
C GLU A 102 -8.14 -8.78 17.52
N GLY A 103 -7.50 -9.45 16.59
CA GLY A 103 -7.42 -10.91 16.55
C GLY A 103 -6.73 -11.53 17.79
N VAL A 104 -5.69 -10.87 18.32
CA VAL A 104 -5.08 -11.25 19.59
C VAL A 104 -6.05 -11.03 20.74
N LEU A 105 -6.64 -9.83 20.84
CA LEU A 105 -7.50 -9.44 21.95
C LEU A 105 -8.80 -10.28 22.02
N SER A 106 -9.40 -10.58 20.87
CA SER A 106 -10.62 -11.38 20.78
C SER A 106 -10.39 -12.86 21.12
N ASN A 107 -9.18 -13.36 20.99
CA ASN A 107 -8.79 -14.73 21.28
C ASN A 107 -7.90 -14.84 22.53
N TYR A 108 -7.82 -13.78 23.33
CA TYR A 108 -7.01 -13.79 24.54
C TYR A 108 -7.63 -14.69 25.60
N PRO A 109 -6.85 -15.54 26.29
CA PRO A 109 -7.40 -16.52 27.22
C PRO A 109 -8.18 -15.92 28.40
N SER A 110 -7.77 -14.77 28.88
CA SER A 110 -8.46 -14.05 29.95
C SER A 110 -9.32 -12.92 29.36
N ARG A 111 -10.64 -13.03 29.49
CA ARG A 111 -11.59 -12.01 28.98
C ARG A 111 -11.42 -10.66 29.69
N VAL A 112 -11.09 -10.69 30.99
CA VAL A 112 -10.84 -9.47 31.78
C VAL A 112 -9.57 -8.77 31.27
N ALA A 113 -8.47 -9.53 31.12
CA ALA A 113 -7.24 -9.00 30.55
C ALA A 113 -7.46 -8.45 29.13
N ALA A 114 -8.17 -9.18 28.28
CA ALA A 114 -8.51 -8.74 26.92
C ALA A 114 -9.27 -7.40 26.91
N TRP A 115 -10.24 -7.25 27.82
CA TRP A 115 -11.02 -6.01 27.95
C TRP A 115 -10.14 -4.83 28.37
N LEU A 116 -9.29 -5.01 29.40
CA LEU A 116 -8.35 -3.99 29.88
C LEU A 116 -7.34 -3.61 28.78
N LEU A 117 -6.73 -4.60 28.14
CA LEU A 117 -5.78 -4.39 27.04
C LEU A 117 -6.42 -3.62 25.89
N ARG A 118 -7.66 -3.98 25.50
CA ARG A 118 -8.40 -3.26 24.44
C ARG A 118 -8.60 -1.79 24.78
N ARG A 119 -8.92 -1.47 26.03
CA ARG A 119 -9.11 -0.08 26.48
C ARG A 119 -7.81 0.72 26.47
N ILE A 120 -6.67 0.07 26.76
CA ILE A 120 -5.35 0.71 26.71
C ILE A 120 -4.88 0.88 25.26
N ILE A 121 -4.95 -0.17 24.45
CA ILE A 121 -4.45 -0.17 23.08
C ILE A 121 -5.35 0.68 22.16
N PHE A 122 -6.66 0.58 22.30
CA PHE A 122 -7.66 1.28 21.49
C PHE A 122 -8.60 2.15 22.34
N PRO A 123 -8.09 3.16 23.06
CA PRO A 123 -8.92 3.98 23.96
C PRO A 123 -10.01 4.78 23.21
N LEU A 124 -9.77 5.11 21.95
CA LEU A 124 -10.67 5.85 21.07
C LEU A 124 -11.30 4.97 19.96
N GLY A 125 -11.31 3.65 20.17
CA GLY A 125 -11.78 2.69 19.18
C GLY A 125 -10.74 2.38 18.10
N ARG A 126 -11.23 1.81 16.99
CA ARG A 126 -10.40 1.35 15.84
C ARG A 126 -10.46 2.38 14.71
N PRO A 127 -9.52 3.32 14.65
CA PRO A 127 -9.58 4.45 13.71
C PRO A 127 -9.12 4.13 12.29
N TYR A 128 -8.46 2.98 12.09
CA TYR A 128 -7.92 2.63 10.77
C TYR A 128 -8.97 1.87 9.97
N VAL A 129 -9.21 2.34 8.78
CA VAL A 129 -10.09 1.73 7.77
C VAL A 129 -9.27 1.35 6.55
N VAL A 130 -9.86 0.56 5.67
CA VAL A 130 -9.25 0.19 4.38
C VAL A 130 -8.90 1.47 3.61
N PRO A 131 -7.75 1.51 2.88
CA PRO A 131 -7.49 2.60 1.95
C PRO A 131 -8.66 2.81 0.99
N SER A 132 -8.95 4.07 0.65
CA SER A 132 -10.06 4.37 -0.25
C SER A 132 -9.79 3.88 -1.68
N ASP A 133 -10.85 3.51 -2.41
CA ASP A 133 -10.76 3.10 -3.81
C ASP A 133 -10.12 4.20 -4.67
N ARG A 134 -10.41 5.47 -4.39
CA ARG A 134 -9.78 6.59 -5.06
C ARG A 134 -8.26 6.54 -4.93
N LEU A 135 -7.74 6.34 -3.72
CA LEU A 135 -6.30 6.23 -3.49
C LEU A 135 -5.74 4.96 -4.17
N GLY A 136 -6.50 3.87 -4.15
CA GLY A 136 -6.16 2.65 -4.89
C GLY A 136 -6.03 2.87 -6.40
N HIS A 137 -6.96 3.63 -7.00
CA HIS A 137 -6.90 3.99 -8.42
C HIS A 137 -5.72 4.92 -8.74
N GLU A 138 -5.41 5.89 -7.88
CA GLU A 138 -4.22 6.75 -8.03
C GLU A 138 -2.93 5.91 -8.02
N VAL A 139 -2.81 4.95 -7.09
CA VAL A 139 -1.67 4.02 -7.02
C VAL A 139 -1.60 3.13 -8.26
N ALA A 140 -2.73 2.52 -8.66
CA ALA A 140 -2.78 1.68 -9.86
C ALA A 140 -2.31 2.43 -11.11
N LYS A 141 -2.75 3.69 -11.28
CA LYS A 141 -2.33 4.55 -12.38
C LYS A 141 -0.82 4.76 -12.40
N LEU A 142 -0.20 5.05 -11.24
CA LEU A 142 1.25 5.22 -11.11
C LEU A 142 2.04 3.95 -11.47
N LEU A 143 1.44 2.76 -11.31
CA LEU A 143 2.09 1.48 -11.62
C LEU A 143 1.90 1.05 -13.07
N ILE A 144 0.77 1.39 -13.69
CA ILE A 144 0.42 1.00 -15.06
C ILE A 144 1.07 1.94 -16.07
N GLU A 145 1.07 3.25 -15.80
CA GLU A 145 1.62 4.24 -16.71
C GLU A 145 3.14 4.38 -16.52
N PRO A 146 3.93 4.56 -17.60
CA PRO A 146 5.34 4.95 -17.51
C PRO A 146 5.45 6.26 -16.73
N SER A 147 6.17 6.22 -15.62
CA SER A 147 6.36 7.38 -14.75
C SER A 147 7.66 7.30 -13.97
N ALA A 148 8.22 8.43 -13.58
CA ALA A 148 9.39 8.47 -12.73
C ALA A 148 9.16 7.80 -11.36
N ALA A 149 7.92 7.77 -10.86
CA ALA A 149 7.54 7.06 -9.64
C ALA A 149 7.65 5.54 -9.83
N ARG A 150 7.12 5.02 -10.95
CA ARG A 150 7.25 3.61 -11.32
C ARG A 150 8.72 3.22 -11.50
N ASP A 151 9.51 4.05 -12.19
CA ASP A 151 10.94 3.79 -12.43
C ASP A 151 11.72 3.72 -11.11
N ARG A 152 11.47 4.62 -10.17
CA ARG A 152 12.06 4.56 -8.83
C ARG A 152 11.64 3.31 -8.07
N LEU A 153 10.35 2.95 -8.13
CA LEU A 153 9.81 1.79 -7.44
C LEU A 153 10.44 0.49 -7.95
N THR A 154 10.71 0.40 -9.25
CA THR A 154 11.24 -0.80 -9.92
C THR A 154 12.74 -0.77 -10.15
N ALA A 155 13.45 0.28 -9.73
CA ALA A 155 14.89 0.46 -9.99
C ALA A 155 15.78 -0.71 -9.55
N GLY A 156 15.36 -1.44 -8.49
CA GLY A 156 16.06 -2.63 -8.01
C GLY A 156 15.58 -3.95 -8.64
N ALA A 157 14.55 -3.92 -9.48
CA ALA A 157 14.03 -5.11 -10.15
C ALA A 157 14.81 -5.36 -11.44
N TYR A 158 15.09 -6.64 -11.72
CA TYR A 158 15.64 -7.03 -13.00
C TYR A 158 14.52 -7.00 -14.06
N VAL A 159 14.62 -6.04 -14.99
CA VAL A 159 13.75 -5.95 -16.17
C VAL A 159 14.65 -6.10 -17.41
N PRO A 160 14.66 -7.28 -18.04
CA PRO A 160 15.45 -7.50 -19.24
C PRO A 160 14.94 -6.63 -20.39
N ARG A 161 15.86 -6.06 -21.15
CA ARG A 161 15.52 -5.21 -22.32
C ARG A 161 15.50 -5.98 -23.64
N THR A 162 15.61 -7.31 -23.57
CA THR A 162 15.66 -8.18 -24.74
C THR A 162 14.31 -8.85 -24.99
N GLU A 163 13.86 -8.87 -26.23
CA GLU A 163 12.63 -9.56 -26.64
C GLU A 163 12.71 -11.10 -26.52
N SER A 164 13.87 -11.66 -26.21
CA SER A 164 14.01 -13.09 -25.92
C SER A 164 13.45 -13.48 -24.55
N ASP A 165 13.33 -12.52 -23.63
CA ASP A 165 12.80 -12.72 -22.29
C ASP A 165 11.32 -12.33 -22.20
N VAL A 166 10.53 -13.13 -21.47
CA VAL A 166 9.09 -12.90 -21.31
C VAL A 166 8.80 -11.55 -20.64
N MET A 167 9.59 -11.17 -19.64
CA MET A 167 9.43 -9.88 -18.95
C MET A 167 9.78 -8.71 -19.88
N GLY A 168 10.81 -8.87 -20.72
CA GLY A 168 11.16 -7.87 -21.73
C GLY A 168 10.06 -7.67 -22.77
N LYS A 169 9.42 -8.76 -23.22
CA LYS A 169 8.24 -8.67 -24.11
C LYS A 169 7.07 -7.96 -23.46
N LEU A 170 6.77 -8.24 -22.18
CA LEU A 170 5.69 -7.58 -21.46
C LEU A 170 5.95 -6.08 -21.28
N GLU A 171 7.19 -5.71 -20.97
CA GLU A 171 7.57 -4.29 -20.86
C GLU A 171 7.45 -3.56 -22.21
N ALA A 172 7.93 -4.18 -23.29
CA ALA A 172 7.79 -3.63 -24.64
C ALA A 172 6.32 -3.50 -25.06
N ALA A 173 5.49 -4.51 -24.76
CA ALA A 173 4.06 -4.47 -25.04
C ALA A 173 3.33 -3.37 -24.24
N MET A 174 3.70 -3.15 -22.97
CA MET A 174 3.16 -2.07 -22.16
C MET A 174 3.50 -0.70 -22.77
N GLN A 175 4.76 -0.50 -23.18
CA GLN A 175 5.18 0.76 -23.79
C GLN A 175 4.47 1.01 -25.13
N ALA A 176 4.31 -0.04 -25.94
CA ALA A 176 3.57 0.04 -27.19
C ALA A 176 2.07 0.40 -26.95
N ALA A 177 1.43 -0.20 -25.94
CA ALA A 177 0.06 0.10 -25.57
C ALA A 177 -0.11 1.56 -25.14
N VAL A 178 0.81 2.07 -24.32
CA VAL A 178 0.80 3.49 -23.90
C VAL A 178 1.00 4.43 -25.08
N ALA A 179 1.90 4.09 -26.00
CA ALA A 179 2.13 4.88 -27.23
C ALA A 179 0.91 4.87 -28.16
N ALA A 180 0.15 3.77 -28.19
CA ALA A 180 -1.06 3.63 -29.02
C ALA A 180 -2.29 4.35 -28.41
N GLU A 181 -2.34 4.58 -27.09
CA GLU A 181 -3.53 5.14 -26.42
C GLU A 181 -4.08 6.44 -27.02
N PRO A 182 -3.25 7.43 -27.38
CA PRO A 182 -3.76 8.67 -28.01
C PRO A 182 -4.45 8.40 -29.35
N ILE A 183 -3.94 7.44 -30.13
CA ILE A 183 -4.50 7.04 -31.41
C ILE A 183 -5.82 6.31 -31.18
N GLU A 184 -5.82 5.32 -30.28
CA GLU A 184 -7.04 4.58 -29.94
C GLU A 184 -8.14 5.48 -29.41
N ARG A 185 -7.81 6.53 -28.66
CA ARG A 185 -8.78 7.52 -28.20
C ARG A 185 -9.43 8.25 -29.36
N LYS A 186 -8.65 8.72 -30.34
CA LYS A 186 -9.18 9.37 -31.56
C LYS A 186 -10.09 8.43 -32.36
N VAL A 187 -9.66 7.17 -32.50
CA VAL A 187 -10.45 6.14 -33.18
C VAL A 187 -11.79 5.93 -32.48
N ARG A 188 -11.79 5.78 -31.16
CA ARG A 188 -13.02 5.65 -30.34
C ARG A 188 -13.94 6.88 -30.46
N GLU A 189 -13.39 8.08 -30.49
CA GLU A 189 -14.14 9.32 -30.67
C GLU A 189 -14.77 9.38 -32.07
N ALA A 190 -14.02 9.01 -33.10
CA ALA A 190 -14.51 8.94 -34.45
C ALA A 190 -15.62 7.89 -34.65
N GLN A 191 -15.49 6.74 -34.00
CA GLN A 191 -16.50 5.68 -33.97
C GLN A 191 -17.79 6.16 -33.27
N LYS A 192 -17.66 6.79 -32.09
CA LYS A 192 -18.80 7.38 -31.37
C LYS A 192 -19.52 8.47 -32.17
N ALA A 193 -18.77 9.21 -32.95
CA ALA A 193 -19.30 10.24 -33.84
C ALA A 193 -19.89 9.69 -35.16
N GLY A 194 -19.87 8.36 -35.34
CA GLY A 194 -20.38 7.72 -36.56
C GLY A 194 -19.56 7.97 -37.84
N ARG A 195 -18.32 8.48 -37.69
CA ARG A 195 -17.42 8.74 -38.85
C ARG A 195 -16.74 7.48 -39.37
N ILE A 196 -16.57 6.50 -38.53
CA ILE A 196 -16.03 5.17 -38.84
C ILE A 196 -16.90 4.10 -38.21
N SER A 197 -16.96 2.93 -38.86
CA SER A 197 -17.67 1.75 -38.37
C SER A 197 -16.77 0.53 -38.54
N GLY A 198 -16.90 -0.48 -37.66
CA GLY A 198 -16.17 -1.71 -37.71
C GLY A 198 -16.07 -2.34 -36.31
N GLU A 199 -15.78 -3.64 -36.26
CA GLU A 199 -15.47 -4.32 -35.02
C GLU A 199 -14.07 -3.94 -34.51
N ALA A 200 -13.88 -4.01 -33.20
CA ALA A 200 -12.58 -3.73 -32.57
C ALA A 200 -11.49 -4.62 -33.16
N GLY A 201 -10.33 -4.01 -33.47
CA GLY A 201 -9.18 -4.72 -34.03
C GLY A 201 -8.75 -4.18 -35.38
N ALA A 202 -8.24 -5.05 -36.25
CA ALA A 202 -7.64 -4.66 -37.54
C ALA A 202 -8.62 -3.98 -38.49
N GLU A 203 -9.90 -4.34 -38.45
CA GLU A 203 -10.94 -3.73 -39.30
C GLU A 203 -11.17 -2.26 -38.94
N LEU A 204 -11.37 -1.99 -37.64
CA LEU A 204 -11.56 -0.63 -37.14
C LEU A 204 -10.29 0.22 -37.36
N ALA A 205 -9.10 -0.35 -37.19
CA ALA A 205 -7.84 0.35 -37.46
C ALA A 205 -7.71 0.74 -38.95
N ARG A 206 -8.10 -0.15 -39.85
CA ARG A 206 -8.11 0.14 -41.31
C ARG A 206 -9.10 1.23 -41.65
N ALA A 207 -10.34 1.16 -41.13
CA ALA A 207 -11.36 2.16 -41.35
C ALA A 207 -10.93 3.55 -40.81
N ALA A 208 -10.24 3.58 -39.67
CA ALA A 208 -9.69 4.80 -39.09
C ALA A 208 -8.57 5.39 -39.97
N PHE A 209 -7.67 4.56 -40.48
CA PHE A 209 -6.61 4.98 -41.37
C PHE A 209 -7.16 5.54 -42.67
N GLU A 210 -8.15 4.89 -43.30
CA GLU A 210 -8.82 5.33 -44.52
C GLU A 210 -9.60 6.65 -44.33
N ALA A 211 -10.13 6.86 -43.12
CA ALA A 211 -10.84 8.08 -42.74
C ALA A 211 -9.91 9.25 -42.29
N GLY A 212 -8.58 9.00 -42.21
CA GLY A 212 -7.60 10.00 -41.82
C GLY A 212 -7.67 10.39 -40.35
N VAL A 213 -8.01 9.45 -39.49
CA VAL A 213 -8.15 9.63 -38.03
C VAL A 213 -6.86 9.27 -37.26
#